data_f6f3694fd0325246ccf0d311b4657d1e
#
_entry.id   f6f3694fd0325246ccf0d311b4657d1e
#
_cell.length_a   1.000
_cell.length_b   1.000
_cell.length_c   1.000
_cell.angle_alpha   90.00
_cell.angle_beta   90.00
_cell.angle_gamma   90.00
#
_symmetry.space_group_name_H-M   'P 1'
#
loop_
_entity.id
_entity.type
_entity.pdbx_description
1 polymer ?
#
loop_
_entity_poly.entity_id
_entity_poly.type
_entity_poly.pdbx_seq_one_letter_code
_entity_poly.pdbx_strand_id
1 'polypeptide(L)'
;MVLGHESSGVVVSVGDKVSSLKIGDRVCMEPGVPCRRCIRCKEGRYNLCVEMAFAATPPIDGTLAKYYTLPEDFCYKLPESMSLEEGALMEPLAVGVHIVRQAQIKPGDTLVVFGAGPVGLLCCAVAKVYGASKIISVDMNEERLEFAKKYAATQTVVAKRESAEDGAKRLIDTCDLGLGADAIIDATGAEPCINTALHALRTGGTYVQGGMGKSEINFPIMALCTKEITARGSFRYGSGDYSTAVGLVASGRLSVKELITGKVKFKDAEKAFEDVKAAKGIKTLIEGPADLGVDSSAQQVNGD
;
A
#
# COMPACT_ATOMS: atom_id res chain seq x y z
N MET A 1 23.74 1.46 -0.49
CA MET A 1 22.48 0.71 -0.21
C MET A 1 21.73 0.52 -1.51
N VAL A 2 21.29 -0.70 -1.80
CA VAL A 2 20.41 -1.00 -2.93
C VAL A 2 18.99 -0.56 -2.57
N LEU A 3 18.27 0.04 -3.53
CA LEU A 3 16.90 0.50 -3.37
C LEU A 3 15.88 -0.61 -3.66
N GLY A 4 14.58 -0.29 -3.52
CA GLY A 4 13.46 -1.15 -3.87
C GLY A 4 12.99 -2.08 -2.75
N HIS A 5 11.68 -2.17 -2.58
CA HIS A 5 11.04 -3.06 -1.62
C HIS A 5 9.67 -3.59 -2.10
N GLU A 6 9.21 -3.15 -3.25
CA GLU A 6 7.99 -3.62 -3.90
C GLU A 6 8.39 -4.50 -5.09
N SER A 7 8.33 -5.82 -4.93
CA SER A 7 8.93 -6.70 -5.94
C SER A 7 8.31 -8.09 -6.02
N SER A 8 8.48 -8.68 -7.18
CA SER A 8 8.16 -10.07 -7.48
C SER A 8 9.29 -10.67 -8.30
N GLY A 9 9.33 -11.99 -8.39
CA GLY A 9 10.36 -12.67 -9.15
C GLY A 9 10.08 -14.16 -9.31
N VAL A 10 11.10 -14.84 -9.85
CA VAL A 10 11.10 -16.29 -10.03
C VAL A 10 12.15 -16.91 -9.10
N VAL A 11 11.76 -17.96 -8.39
CA VAL A 11 12.68 -18.70 -7.52
C VAL A 11 13.74 -19.39 -8.37
N VAL A 12 15.01 -19.05 -8.15
CA VAL A 12 16.16 -19.61 -8.90
C VAL A 12 17.00 -20.55 -8.06
N SER A 13 16.91 -20.47 -6.74
CA SER A 13 17.60 -21.36 -5.81
C SER A 13 16.79 -21.44 -4.52
N VAL A 14 16.85 -22.58 -3.84
CA VAL A 14 16.23 -22.81 -2.53
C VAL A 14 17.25 -23.46 -1.59
N GLY A 15 17.15 -23.13 -0.30
CA GLY A 15 17.95 -23.80 0.73
C GLY A 15 17.38 -25.18 1.09
N ASP A 16 18.18 -26.02 1.69
CA ASP A 16 17.87 -27.46 1.98
C ASP A 16 16.63 -27.65 2.86
N LYS A 17 16.24 -26.63 3.63
CA LYS A 17 15.09 -26.70 4.54
C LYS A 17 13.81 -26.09 3.96
N VAL A 18 13.86 -25.57 2.75
CA VAL A 18 12.68 -25.00 2.06
C VAL A 18 11.78 -26.13 1.60
N SER A 19 10.51 -26.08 1.94
CA SER A 19 9.53 -27.11 1.63
C SER A 19 8.32 -26.61 0.83
N SER A 20 8.01 -25.33 0.89
CA SER A 20 6.81 -24.73 0.28
C SER A 20 7.06 -24.18 -1.13
N LEU A 21 8.33 -23.98 -1.51
CA LEU A 21 8.73 -23.38 -2.79
C LEU A 21 9.72 -24.28 -3.53
N LYS A 22 9.72 -24.17 -4.85
CA LYS A 22 10.67 -24.82 -5.75
C LYS A 22 11.19 -23.85 -6.82
N ILE A 23 12.31 -24.18 -7.42
CA ILE A 23 12.87 -23.45 -8.58
C ILE A 23 11.82 -23.36 -9.67
N GLY A 24 11.65 -22.18 -10.23
CA GLY A 24 10.64 -21.84 -11.24
C GLY A 24 9.34 -21.31 -10.69
N ASP A 25 9.07 -21.39 -9.38
CA ASP A 25 7.88 -20.78 -8.78
C ASP A 25 7.95 -19.26 -8.90
N ARG A 26 6.83 -18.63 -9.29
CA ARG A 26 6.66 -17.19 -9.34
C ARG A 26 6.15 -16.72 -7.97
N VAL A 27 6.80 -15.71 -7.41
CA VAL A 27 6.49 -15.22 -6.07
C VAL A 27 6.43 -13.70 -6.03
N CYS A 28 5.59 -13.14 -5.16
CA CYS A 28 5.76 -11.80 -4.65
C CYS A 28 6.45 -11.86 -3.29
N MET A 29 7.23 -10.82 -2.99
CA MET A 29 8.12 -10.79 -1.84
C MET A 29 7.62 -9.82 -0.79
N GLU A 30 7.41 -10.30 0.45
CA GLU A 30 7.18 -9.45 1.61
C GLU A 30 8.53 -8.99 2.17
N PRO A 31 8.92 -7.72 1.99
CA PRO A 31 10.31 -7.28 2.13
C PRO A 31 10.78 -7.09 3.57
N GLY A 32 9.96 -7.38 4.56
CA GLY A 32 10.27 -7.16 5.98
C GLY A 32 10.37 -8.45 6.78
N VAL A 33 11.56 -8.81 7.25
CA VAL A 33 11.79 -10.01 8.08
C VAL A 33 11.92 -9.62 9.55
N PRO A 34 10.94 -9.97 10.43
CA PRO A 34 10.98 -9.64 11.85
C PRO A 34 11.82 -10.66 12.65
N CYS A 35 12.12 -10.35 13.90
CA CYS A 35 12.88 -11.27 14.78
C CYS A 35 12.10 -12.53 15.19
N ARG A 36 10.78 -12.59 14.99
CA ARG A 36 9.86 -13.72 15.29
C ARG A 36 9.71 -14.07 16.79
N ARG A 37 10.50 -13.50 17.69
CA ARG A 37 10.57 -13.85 19.12
C ARG A 37 10.10 -12.77 20.08
N CYS A 38 10.10 -11.48 19.67
CA CYS A 38 9.64 -10.39 20.54
C CYS A 38 8.11 -10.44 20.72
N ILE A 39 7.63 -9.70 21.73
CA ILE A 39 6.20 -9.68 22.05
C ILE A 39 5.35 -9.24 20.85
N ARG A 40 5.80 -8.26 20.05
CA ARG A 40 5.07 -7.80 18.86
C ARG A 40 4.92 -8.88 17.80
N CYS A 41 5.97 -9.68 17.57
CA CYS A 41 5.90 -10.81 16.67
C CYS A 41 4.92 -11.88 17.17
N LYS A 42 4.96 -12.18 18.47
CA LYS A 42 4.08 -13.18 19.09
C LYS A 42 2.60 -12.77 19.12
N GLU A 43 2.33 -11.45 19.16
CA GLU A 43 0.98 -10.89 19.06
C GLU A 43 0.47 -10.78 17.60
N GLY A 44 1.25 -11.20 16.60
CA GLY A 44 0.90 -11.05 15.18
C GLY A 44 1.07 -9.62 14.64
N ARG A 45 1.67 -8.72 15.42
CA ARG A 45 1.95 -7.32 15.05
C ARG A 45 3.43 -7.14 14.68
N TYR A 46 3.94 -8.06 13.85
CA TYR A 46 5.37 -8.10 13.50
C TYR A 46 5.86 -6.88 12.72
N ASN A 47 4.97 -6.14 12.06
CA ASN A 47 5.28 -4.85 11.46
C ASN A 47 5.87 -3.83 12.46
N LEU A 48 5.59 -4.00 13.75
CA LEU A 48 6.10 -3.18 14.85
C LEU A 48 7.33 -3.79 15.55
N CYS A 49 7.93 -4.82 14.96
CA CYS A 49 9.16 -5.42 15.47
C CYS A 49 10.32 -4.42 15.38
N VAL A 50 10.98 -4.13 16.50
CA VAL A 50 12.11 -3.20 16.52
C VAL A 50 13.37 -3.76 15.84
N GLU A 51 13.47 -5.08 15.73
CA GLU A 51 14.55 -5.79 15.03
C GLU A 51 14.16 -6.14 13.58
N MET A 52 13.20 -5.44 12.99
CA MET A 52 12.75 -5.68 11.61
C MET A 52 13.87 -5.39 10.60
N ALA A 53 14.31 -6.40 9.89
CA ALA A 53 15.17 -6.25 8.71
C ALA A 53 14.27 -5.96 7.49
N PHE A 54 14.19 -4.68 7.08
CA PHE A 54 13.30 -4.27 5.99
C PHE A 54 14.14 -3.84 4.76
N ALA A 55 13.82 -4.40 3.60
CA ALA A 55 14.50 -4.09 2.34
C ALA A 55 14.52 -2.57 2.07
N ALA A 56 15.65 -2.07 1.57
CA ALA A 56 15.90 -0.66 1.31
C ALA A 56 15.75 0.26 2.54
N THR A 57 16.01 -0.29 3.74
CA THR A 57 16.08 0.48 4.99
C THR A 57 17.44 0.21 5.64
N PRO A 58 18.33 1.22 5.77
CA PRO A 58 19.68 1.00 6.28
C PRO A 58 19.71 0.20 7.60
N PRO A 59 20.59 -0.78 7.76
CA PRO A 59 21.68 -1.16 6.81
C PRO A 59 21.27 -2.22 5.78
N ILE A 60 20.00 -2.53 5.58
CA ILE A 60 19.52 -3.62 4.73
C ILE A 60 19.37 -3.14 3.28
N ASP A 61 19.96 -3.87 2.35
CA ASP A 61 19.81 -3.63 0.91
C ASP A 61 18.40 -4.00 0.42
N GLY A 62 17.97 -3.32 -0.65
CA GLY A 62 16.68 -3.52 -1.27
C GLY A 62 16.68 -4.53 -2.41
N THR A 63 15.52 -4.66 -3.03
CA THR A 63 15.22 -5.67 -4.03
C THR A 63 15.52 -5.25 -5.47
N LEU A 64 16.01 -4.01 -5.73
CA LEU A 64 16.41 -3.56 -7.06
C LEU A 64 17.77 -4.17 -7.42
N ALA A 65 17.81 -5.49 -7.58
CA ALA A 65 18.97 -6.31 -7.84
C ALA A 65 18.59 -7.52 -8.70
N LYS A 66 19.59 -8.20 -9.26
CA LYS A 66 19.37 -9.43 -10.05
C LYS A 66 18.84 -10.56 -9.17
N TYR A 67 19.36 -10.71 -7.96
CA TYR A 67 19.00 -11.73 -7.00
C TYR A 67 18.72 -11.10 -5.64
N TYR A 68 17.75 -11.66 -4.94
CA TYR A 68 17.41 -11.29 -3.57
C TYR A 68 17.10 -12.55 -2.75
N THR A 69 17.63 -12.62 -1.54
CA THR A 69 17.42 -13.77 -0.66
C THR A 69 16.41 -13.42 0.43
N LEU A 70 15.40 -14.26 0.60
CA LEU A 70 14.33 -14.05 1.57
C LEU A 70 13.89 -15.39 2.17
N PRO A 71 13.48 -15.45 3.45
CA PRO A 71 12.87 -16.67 4.01
C PRO A 71 11.59 -17.07 3.23
N GLU A 72 11.36 -18.39 3.12
CA GLU A 72 10.25 -18.92 2.30
C GLU A 72 8.87 -18.41 2.73
N ASP A 73 8.64 -18.18 4.02
CA ASP A 73 7.39 -17.69 4.58
C ASP A 73 7.12 -16.20 4.33
N PHE A 74 8.07 -15.48 3.72
CA PHE A 74 7.93 -14.11 3.19
C PHE A 74 7.89 -14.07 1.65
N CYS A 75 7.80 -15.24 1.01
CA CYS A 75 7.63 -15.40 -0.43
C CYS A 75 6.26 -16.00 -0.72
N TYR A 76 5.35 -15.21 -1.24
CA TYR A 76 3.99 -15.68 -1.55
C TYR A 76 3.91 -16.15 -2.99
N LYS A 77 3.58 -17.43 -3.20
CA LYS A 77 3.44 -18.00 -4.52
C LYS A 77 2.29 -17.35 -5.28
N LEU A 78 2.59 -16.86 -6.49
CA LEU A 78 1.61 -16.28 -7.38
C LEU A 78 0.86 -17.39 -8.14
N PRO A 79 -0.48 -17.37 -8.16
CA PRO A 79 -1.24 -18.26 -9.02
C PRO A 79 -0.99 -17.94 -10.50
N GLU A 80 -1.30 -18.89 -11.39
CA GLU A 80 -1.07 -18.74 -12.83
C GLU A 80 -1.80 -17.54 -13.45
N SER A 81 -2.95 -17.18 -12.89
CA SER A 81 -3.76 -16.04 -13.31
C SER A 81 -3.13 -14.66 -13.05
N MET A 82 -2.12 -14.58 -12.17
CA MET A 82 -1.45 -13.32 -11.83
C MET A 82 -0.11 -13.22 -12.56
N SER A 83 0.20 -12.03 -13.05
CA SER A 83 1.52 -11.72 -13.64
C SER A 83 2.55 -11.34 -12.54
N LEU A 84 3.84 -11.29 -12.91
CA LEU A 84 4.89 -10.77 -12.01
C LEU A 84 4.69 -9.27 -11.75
N GLU A 85 4.20 -8.53 -12.73
CA GLU A 85 3.88 -7.11 -12.56
C GLU A 85 2.82 -6.89 -11.48
N GLU A 86 1.76 -7.69 -11.49
CA GLU A 86 0.75 -7.68 -10.42
C GLU A 86 1.37 -8.11 -9.09
N GLY A 87 2.25 -9.11 -9.11
CA GLY A 87 2.99 -9.55 -7.95
C GLY A 87 3.81 -8.44 -7.28
N ALA A 88 4.43 -7.56 -8.05
CA ALA A 88 5.19 -6.43 -7.52
C ALA A 88 4.31 -5.39 -6.80
N LEU A 89 3.02 -5.32 -7.14
CA LEU A 89 2.07 -4.41 -6.47
C LEU A 89 1.44 -5.01 -5.20
N MET A 90 1.79 -6.23 -4.81
CA MET A 90 1.23 -6.84 -3.60
C MET A 90 1.71 -6.14 -2.33
N GLU A 91 2.93 -5.61 -2.33
CA GLU A 91 3.45 -4.84 -1.21
C GLU A 91 2.60 -3.58 -0.94
N PRO A 92 2.45 -2.62 -1.87
CA PRO A 92 1.62 -1.45 -1.63
C PRO A 92 0.13 -1.80 -1.45
N LEU A 93 -0.37 -2.87 -2.05
CA LEU A 93 -1.73 -3.34 -1.81
C LEU A 93 -1.89 -3.85 -0.37
N ALA A 94 -0.90 -4.55 0.19
CA ALA A 94 -0.91 -4.99 1.59
C ALA A 94 -0.93 -3.79 2.55
N VAL A 95 -0.21 -2.69 2.21
CA VAL A 95 -0.32 -1.40 2.94
C VAL A 95 -1.77 -0.89 2.89
N GLY A 96 -2.40 -0.87 1.72
CA GLY A 96 -3.79 -0.46 1.56
C GLY A 96 -4.77 -1.33 2.38
N VAL A 97 -4.57 -2.65 2.38
CA VAL A 97 -5.35 -3.60 3.20
C VAL A 97 -5.19 -3.27 4.68
N HIS A 98 -3.97 -3.04 5.14
CA HIS A 98 -3.70 -2.73 6.55
C HIS A 98 -4.37 -1.42 6.98
N ILE A 99 -4.23 -0.35 6.19
CA ILE A 99 -4.85 0.95 6.46
C ILE A 99 -6.38 0.81 6.56
N VAL A 100 -7.02 0.12 5.61
CA VAL A 100 -8.47 -0.07 5.60
C VAL A 100 -8.94 -0.93 6.78
N ARG A 101 -8.16 -1.93 7.20
CA ARG A 101 -8.43 -2.69 8.44
C ARG A 101 -8.36 -1.80 9.67
N GLN A 102 -7.39 -0.88 9.74
CA GLN A 102 -7.33 0.10 10.82
C GLN A 102 -8.53 1.06 10.82
N ALA A 103 -9.07 1.38 9.65
CA ALA A 103 -10.28 2.20 9.52
C ALA A 103 -11.55 1.48 9.97
N GLN A 104 -11.52 0.14 10.13
CA GLN A 104 -12.65 -0.68 10.56
C GLN A 104 -13.90 -0.50 9.71
N ILE A 105 -13.74 -0.38 8.40
CA ILE A 105 -14.81 -0.19 7.43
C ILE A 105 -15.84 -1.31 7.55
N LYS A 106 -17.12 -0.92 7.60
CA LYS A 106 -18.27 -1.81 7.60
C LYS A 106 -19.07 -1.65 6.30
N PRO A 107 -19.82 -2.67 5.90
CA PRO A 107 -20.76 -2.54 4.78
C PRO A 107 -21.71 -1.37 4.99
N GLY A 108 -21.80 -0.50 3.98
CA GLY A 108 -22.63 0.69 4.03
C GLY A 108 -21.91 1.98 4.45
N ASP A 109 -20.72 1.90 5.06
CA ASP A 109 -19.98 3.06 5.52
C ASP A 109 -19.61 4.01 4.37
N THR A 110 -19.46 5.28 4.73
CA THR A 110 -18.88 6.34 3.91
C THR A 110 -17.43 6.55 4.29
N LEU A 111 -16.53 6.39 3.31
CA LEU A 111 -15.10 6.61 3.45
C LEU A 111 -14.65 7.83 2.64
N VAL A 112 -13.85 8.69 3.25
CA VAL A 112 -13.07 9.71 2.54
C VAL A 112 -11.59 9.34 2.59
N VAL A 113 -10.90 9.47 1.45
CA VAL A 113 -9.46 9.23 1.33
C VAL A 113 -8.79 10.50 0.81
N PHE A 114 -7.95 11.11 1.64
CA PHE A 114 -7.09 12.21 1.22
C PHE A 114 -5.82 11.65 0.56
N GLY A 115 -5.59 12.05 -0.69
CA GLY A 115 -4.51 11.60 -1.55
C GLY A 115 -4.99 10.57 -2.59
N ALA A 116 -4.88 10.91 -3.87
CA ALA A 116 -5.13 10.04 -5.02
C ALA A 116 -3.82 9.49 -5.63
N GLY A 117 -2.79 9.31 -4.79
CA GLY A 117 -1.59 8.58 -5.13
C GLY A 117 -1.79 7.05 -5.01
N PRO A 118 -0.76 6.24 -5.29
CA PRO A 118 -0.89 4.77 -5.30
C PRO A 118 -1.54 4.20 -4.03
N VAL A 119 -1.10 4.62 -2.85
CA VAL A 119 -1.64 4.13 -1.58
C VAL A 119 -3.10 4.53 -1.38
N GLY A 120 -3.47 5.80 -1.67
CA GLY A 120 -4.85 6.25 -1.54
C GLY A 120 -5.79 5.54 -2.52
N LEU A 121 -5.35 5.32 -3.76
CA LEU A 121 -6.10 4.55 -4.77
C LEU A 121 -6.34 3.11 -4.31
N LEU A 122 -5.32 2.47 -3.76
CA LEU A 122 -5.44 1.11 -3.21
C LEU A 122 -6.36 1.07 -1.98
N CYS A 123 -6.32 2.09 -1.10
CA CYS A 123 -7.28 2.21 0.00
C CYS A 123 -8.73 2.30 -0.52
N CYS A 124 -8.99 3.11 -1.56
CA CYS A 124 -10.31 3.18 -2.20
C CYS A 124 -10.76 1.82 -2.73
N ALA A 125 -9.87 1.11 -3.45
CA ALA A 125 -10.18 -0.19 -4.04
C ALA A 125 -10.44 -1.26 -2.97
N VAL A 126 -9.64 -1.32 -1.93
CA VAL A 126 -9.84 -2.26 -0.80
C VAL A 126 -11.12 -1.93 -0.05
N ALA A 127 -11.41 -0.65 0.23
CA ALA A 127 -12.63 -0.24 0.92
C ALA A 127 -13.89 -0.61 0.12
N LYS A 128 -13.84 -0.51 -1.21
CA LYS A 128 -14.93 -0.96 -2.09
C LYS A 128 -15.20 -2.45 -1.92
N VAL A 129 -14.15 -3.27 -1.87
CA VAL A 129 -14.28 -4.72 -1.63
C VAL A 129 -14.79 -5.03 -0.21
N TYR A 130 -14.46 -4.18 0.77
CA TYR A 130 -14.92 -4.32 2.16
C TYR A 130 -16.35 -3.81 2.38
N GLY A 131 -16.98 -3.24 1.34
CA GLY A 131 -18.41 -2.90 1.35
C GLY A 131 -18.70 -1.44 1.70
N ALA A 132 -17.73 -0.54 1.65
CA ALA A 132 -18.00 0.89 1.71
C ALA A 132 -18.98 1.28 0.60
N SER A 133 -20.05 1.99 0.95
CA SER A 133 -21.10 2.38 -0.01
C SER A 133 -20.76 3.66 -0.75
N LYS A 134 -20.06 4.58 -0.09
CA LYS A 134 -19.61 5.85 -0.64
C LYS A 134 -18.10 5.99 -0.39
N ILE A 135 -17.33 6.21 -1.44
CA ILE A 135 -15.87 6.33 -1.39
C ILE A 135 -15.49 7.62 -2.09
N ILE A 136 -15.04 8.60 -1.32
CA ILE A 136 -14.65 9.92 -1.81
C ILE A 136 -13.14 10.01 -1.83
N SER A 137 -12.55 10.29 -2.99
CA SER A 137 -11.13 10.59 -3.11
C SER A 137 -10.91 12.09 -3.20
N VAL A 138 -9.97 12.61 -2.40
CA VAL A 138 -9.64 14.04 -2.33
C VAL A 138 -8.19 14.25 -2.71
N ASP A 139 -7.91 15.08 -3.70
CA ASP A 139 -6.54 15.43 -4.13
C ASP A 139 -6.53 16.85 -4.74
N MET A 140 -5.36 17.45 -4.89
CA MET A 140 -5.17 18.71 -5.61
C MET A 140 -5.02 18.49 -7.12
N ASN A 141 -4.65 17.28 -7.55
CA ASN A 141 -4.40 16.92 -8.94
C ASN A 141 -5.64 16.32 -9.59
N GLU A 142 -6.25 17.06 -10.52
CA GLU A 142 -7.47 16.65 -11.20
C GLU A 142 -7.29 15.37 -12.06
N GLU A 143 -6.11 15.18 -12.69
CA GLU A 143 -5.84 13.97 -13.48
C GLU A 143 -5.85 12.71 -12.60
N ARG A 144 -5.28 12.82 -11.39
CA ARG A 144 -5.32 11.72 -10.40
C ARG A 144 -6.75 11.47 -9.91
N LEU A 145 -7.55 12.50 -9.75
CA LEU A 145 -8.95 12.36 -9.36
C LEU A 145 -9.79 11.71 -10.46
N GLU A 146 -9.57 12.07 -11.73
CA GLU A 146 -10.21 11.38 -12.86
C GLU A 146 -9.82 9.90 -12.91
N PHE A 147 -8.56 9.58 -12.61
CA PHE A 147 -8.14 8.19 -12.47
C PHE A 147 -8.84 7.50 -11.29
N ALA A 148 -8.87 8.13 -10.11
CA ALA A 148 -9.51 7.61 -8.92
C ALA A 148 -10.99 7.28 -9.16
N LYS A 149 -11.72 8.16 -9.86
CA LYS A 149 -13.12 7.98 -10.22
C LYS A 149 -13.35 6.77 -11.12
N LYS A 150 -12.46 6.53 -12.08
CA LYS A 150 -12.53 5.37 -12.96
C LYS A 150 -12.15 4.08 -12.24
N TYR A 151 -11.20 4.16 -11.31
CA TYR A 151 -10.62 3.00 -10.65
C TYR A 151 -11.47 2.46 -9.50
N ALA A 152 -11.80 3.30 -8.50
CA ALA A 152 -12.47 2.81 -7.31
C ALA A 152 -13.36 3.82 -6.57
N ALA A 153 -13.10 5.13 -6.70
CA ALA A 153 -13.88 6.15 -5.98
C ALA A 153 -15.28 6.31 -6.59
N THR A 154 -16.28 6.50 -5.72
CA THR A 154 -17.65 6.83 -6.15
C THR A 154 -17.79 8.32 -6.47
N GLN A 155 -17.01 9.16 -5.77
CA GLN A 155 -16.96 10.60 -5.94
C GLN A 155 -15.52 11.11 -5.78
N THR A 156 -15.24 12.28 -6.34
CA THR A 156 -13.94 12.94 -6.22
C THR A 156 -14.13 14.42 -5.88
N VAL A 157 -13.20 14.96 -5.09
CA VAL A 157 -13.23 16.37 -4.68
C VAL A 157 -11.83 16.98 -4.83
N VAL A 158 -11.74 18.08 -5.56
CA VAL A 158 -10.49 18.84 -5.67
C VAL A 158 -10.25 19.58 -4.37
N ALA A 159 -9.11 19.31 -3.72
CA ALA A 159 -8.69 20.03 -2.53
C ALA A 159 -8.34 21.49 -2.87
N LYS A 160 -8.70 22.41 -1.98
CA LYS A 160 -8.43 23.84 -2.13
C LYS A 160 -7.59 24.35 -0.96
N ARG A 161 -6.95 25.49 -1.16
CA ARG A 161 -6.26 26.22 -0.09
C ARG A 161 -7.30 27.05 0.68
N GLU A 162 -7.78 26.51 1.77
CA GLU A 162 -8.82 27.10 2.62
C GLU A 162 -8.59 26.67 4.08
N SER A 163 -9.36 27.17 5.03
CA SER A 163 -9.30 26.71 6.41
C SER A 163 -9.75 25.23 6.52
N ALA A 164 -9.32 24.54 7.57
CA ALA A 164 -9.68 23.13 7.78
C ALA A 164 -11.21 22.99 7.95
N GLU A 165 -11.86 23.93 8.64
CA GLU A 165 -13.29 23.97 8.86
C GLU A 165 -14.05 24.20 7.56
N ASP A 166 -13.63 25.19 6.75
CA ASP A 166 -14.29 25.49 5.47
C ASP A 166 -14.11 24.33 4.49
N GLY A 167 -12.93 23.73 4.44
CA GLY A 167 -12.65 22.55 3.63
C GLY A 167 -13.53 21.35 4.02
N ALA A 168 -13.67 21.11 5.32
CA ALA A 168 -14.53 20.06 5.84
C ALA A 168 -16.00 20.32 5.52
N LYS A 169 -16.49 21.56 5.74
CA LYS A 169 -17.86 21.95 5.41
C LYS A 169 -18.13 21.74 3.91
N ARG A 170 -17.25 22.26 3.05
CA ARG A 170 -17.39 22.10 1.60
C ARG A 170 -17.41 20.62 1.19
N LEU A 171 -16.57 19.78 1.80
CA LEU A 171 -16.52 18.34 1.52
C LEU A 171 -17.85 17.66 1.92
N ILE A 172 -18.35 17.97 3.11
CA ILE A 172 -19.64 17.46 3.63
C ILE A 172 -20.77 17.86 2.70
N ASP A 173 -20.86 19.14 2.35
CA ASP A 173 -21.95 19.68 1.51
C ASP A 173 -21.86 19.12 0.08
N THR A 174 -20.66 19.10 -0.53
CA THR A 174 -20.46 18.64 -1.92
C THR A 174 -20.76 17.16 -2.10
N CYS A 175 -20.43 16.36 -1.08
CA CYS A 175 -20.60 14.90 -1.15
C CYS A 175 -21.85 14.40 -0.44
N ASP A 176 -22.69 15.28 0.09
CA ASP A 176 -23.89 14.92 0.85
C ASP A 176 -23.58 13.90 1.95
N LEU A 177 -22.69 14.31 2.87
CA LEU A 177 -22.21 13.46 3.96
C LEU A 177 -23.04 13.59 5.25
N GLY A 178 -24.09 14.39 5.25
CA GLY A 178 -24.94 14.61 6.42
C GLY A 178 -24.15 15.12 7.63
N LEU A 179 -23.92 14.27 8.63
CA LEU A 179 -23.17 14.61 9.84
C LEU A 179 -21.64 14.41 9.70
N GLY A 180 -21.15 14.02 8.54
CA GLY A 180 -19.75 13.73 8.23
C GLY A 180 -19.51 12.27 7.84
N ALA A 181 -18.27 11.95 7.49
CA ALA A 181 -17.86 10.60 7.06
C ALA A 181 -17.75 9.63 8.25
N ASP A 182 -18.04 8.35 8.02
CA ASP A 182 -17.84 7.28 9.02
C ASP A 182 -16.37 7.04 9.30
N ALA A 183 -15.56 7.03 8.24
CA ALA A 183 -14.13 6.88 8.34
C ALA A 183 -13.40 7.83 7.36
N ILE A 184 -12.22 8.30 7.77
CA ILE A 184 -11.33 9.06 6.89
C ILE A 184 -9.92 8.50 6.99
N ILE A 185 -9.31 8.28 5.83
CA ILE A 185 -7.92 7.87 5.68
C ILE A 185 -7.12 9.05 5.12
N ASP A 186 -6.04 9.42 5.78
CA ASP A 186 -5.04 10.30 5.19
C ASP A 186 -3.89 9.49 4.60
N ALA A 187 -3.72 9.56 3.28
CA ALA A 187 -2.62 8.97 2.53
C ALA A 187 -1.63 10.02 2.02
N THR A 188 -1.73 11.28 2.51
CA THR A 188 -0.87 12.39 2.08
C THR A 188 0.24 12.71 3.06
N GLY A 189 -0.05 12.64 4.37
CA GLY A 189 0.80 13.17 5.43
C GLY A 189 0.83 14.71 5.49
N ALA A 190 -0.07 15.40 4.78
CA ALA A 190 -0.11 16.85 4.73
C ALA A 190 -0.98 17.41 5.86
N GLU A 191 -0.41 18.31 6.68
CA GLU A 191 -1.08 18.93 7.82
C GLU A 191 -2.48 19.51 7.49
N PRO A 192 -2.68 20.26 6.38
CA PRO A 192 -4.01 20.74 6.03
C PRO A 192 -5.02 19.62 5.77
N CYS A 193 -4.60 18.51 5.13
CA CYS A 193 -5.48 17.36 4.89
C CYS A 193 -5.86 16.67 6.20
N ILE A 194 -4.91 16.46 7.10
CA ILE A 194 -5.12 15.87 8.42
C ILE A 194 -6.13 16.70 9.22
N ASN A 195 -5.94 18.01 9.25
CA ASN A 195 -6.82 18.92 9.98
C ASN A 195 -8.23 18.94 9.39
N THR A 196 -8.36 19.03 8.07
CA THR A 196 -9.66 18.95 7.38
C THR A 196 -10.36 17.62 7.65
N ALA A 197 -9.61 16.51 7.67
CA ALA A 197 -10.15 15.18 7.94
C ALA A 197 -10.87 15.11 9.30
N LEU A 198 -10.26 15.64 10.36
CA LEU A 198 -10.85 15.60 11.70
C LEU A 198 -12.15 16.42 11.80
N HIS A 199 -12.23 17.54 11.08
CA HIS A 199 -13.46 18.33 11.00
C HIS A 199 -14.54 17.66 10.12
N ALA A 200 -14.17 16.91 9.09
CA ALA A 200 -15.09 16.23 8.16
C ALA A 200 -15.64 14.89 8.67
N LEU A 201 -15.04 14.30 9.71
CA LEU A 201 -15.59 13.11 10.37
C LEU A 201 -16.88 13.41 11.12
N ARG A 202 -17.80 12.45 11.12
CA ARG A 202 -18.94 12.46 12.06
C ARG A 202 -18.49 12.20 13.50
N THR A 203 -19.34 12.50 14.46
CA THR A 203 -19.13 12.11 15.86
C THR A 203 -19.00 10.58 15.96
N GLY A 204 -18.01 10.11 16.72
CA GLY A 204 -17.67 8.70 16.85
C GLY A 204 -17.02 8.07 15.59
N GLY A 205 -16.62 8.89 14.61
CA GLY A 205 -15.95 8.41 13.39
C GLY A 205 -14.52 7.95 13.61
N THR A 206 -13.95 7.30 12.61
CA THR A 206 -12.56 6.77 12.67
C THR A 206 -11.64 7.52 11.71
N TYR A 207 -10.52 8.02 12.22
CA TYR A 207 -9.43 8.60 11.46
C TYR A 207 -8.24 7.65 11.40
N VAL A 208 -7.65 7.47 10.22
CA VAL A 208 -6.42 6.68 10.04
C VAL A 208 -5.34 7.49 9.33
N GLN A 209 -4.20 7.65 10.00
CA GLN A 209 -2.99 8.22 9.42
C GLN A 209 -2.16 7.13 8.76
N GLY A 210 -2.18 7.08 7.43
CA GLY A 210 -1.36 6.18 6.62
C GLY A 210 -0.23 6.92 5.89
N GLY A 211 -0.47 8.18 5.48
CA GLY A 211 0.55 9.02 4.86
C GLY A 211 1.62 9.49 5.82
N MET A 212 2.86 9.55 5.35
CA MET A 212 4.00 10.08 6.13
C MET A 212 4.34 11.48 5.64
N GLY A 213 4.39 12.45 6.56
CA GLY A 213 4.70 13.85 6.29
C GLY A 213 5.72 14.40 7.28
N LYS A 214 5.46 15.63 7.79
CA LYS A 214 6.28 16.23 8.84
C LYS A 214 6.20 15.42 10.12
N SER A 215 7.29 15.42 10.90
CA SER A 215 7.34 14.74 12.21
C SER A 215 6.42 15.40 13.26
N GLU A 216 6.16 16.70 13.12
CA GLU A 216 5.33 17.49 14.01
C GLU A 216 4.39 18.39 13.22
N ILE A 217 3.14 18.48 13.66
CA ILE A 217 2.07 19.28 13.04
C ILE A 217 1.21 19.95 14.12
N ASN A 218 0.50 21.03 13.77
CA ASN A 218 -0.63 21.50 14.56
C ASN A 218 -1.81 20.55 14.34
N PHE A 219 -2.42 20.10 15.41
CA PHE A 219 -3.47 19.10 15.38
C PHE A 219 -4.72 19.61 16.12
N PRO A 220 -5.93 19.57 15.53
CA PRO A 220 -7.14 20.10 16.15
C PRO A 220 -7.68 19.17 17.24
N ILE A 221 -6.97 19.10 18.37
CA ILE A 221 -7.25 18.18 19.48
C ILE A 221 -8.66 18.34 20.04
N MET A 222 -9.22 19.55 20.01
CA MET A 222 -10.60 19.77 20.47
C MET A 222 -11.62 19.07 19.56
N ALA A 223 -11.42 19.07 18.26
CA ALA A 223 -12.29 18.34 17.33
C ALA A 223 -12.24 16.84 17.61
N LEU A 224 -11.05 16.29 17.88
CA LEU A 224 -10.90 14.88 18.27
C LEU A 224 -11.67 14.56 19.56
N CYS A 225 -11.53 15.40 20.58
CA CYS A 225 -12.16 15.16 21.89
C CYS A 225 -13.69 15.33 21.83
N THR A 226 -14.18 16.44 21.26
CA THR A 226 -15.62 16.77 21.29
C THR A 226 -16.47 15.89 20.39
N LYS A 227 -15.85 15.30 19.35
CA LYS A 227 -16.50 14.31 18.47
C LYS A 227 -16.21 12.86 18.86
N GLU A 228 -15.47 12.59 19.92
CA GLU A 228 -15.05 11.23 20.34
C GLU A 228 -14.46 10.42 19.15
N ILE A 229 -13.56 11.05 18.37
CA ILE A 229 -12.93 10.42 17.20
C ILE A 229 -11.94 9.35 17.65
N THR A 230 -12.02 8.17 17.03
CA THR A 230 -10.97 7.16 17.13
C THR A 230 -9.85 7.49 16.13
N ALA A 231 -8.69 7.94 16.61
CA ALA A 231 -7.52 8.20 15.76
C ALA A 231 -6.51 7.04 15.83
N ARG A 232 -6.04 6.56 14.68
CA ARG A 232 -5.10 5.44 14.56
C ARG A 232 -3.99 5.77 13.58
N GLY A 233 -2.76 5.34 13.91
CA GLY A 233 -1.67 5.26 12.95
C GLY A 233 -1.68 3.93 12.21
N SER A 234 -1.20 3.92 10.98
CA SER A 234 -0.96 2.70 10.22
C SER A 234 0.49 2.68 9.73
N PHE A 235 1.15 1.53 9.90
CA PHE A 235 2.55 1.38 9.51
C PHE A 235 2.79 0.04 8.84
N ARG A 236 3.18 0.07 7.56
CA ARG A 236 3.41 -1.11 6.73
C ARG A 236 2.16 -2.01 6.69
N TYR A 237 2.30 -3.29 6.97
CA TYR A 237 1.25 -4.31 6.97
C TYR A 237 1.58 -5.38 8.04
N GLY A 238 0.54 -6.01 8.57
CA GLY A 238 0.66 -7.01 9.63
C GLY A 238 0.25 -8.41 9.14
N SER A 239 0.06 -9.30 10.10
CA SER A 239 -0.29 -10.70 9.83
C SER A 239 -1.55 -10.81 8.99
N GLY A 240 -1.45 -11.55 7.87
CA GLY A 240 -2.56 -11.84 6.97
C GLY A 240 -2.85 -10.74 5.93
N ASP A 241 -2.21 -9.56 5.99
CA ASP A 241 -2.46 -8.50 5.01
C ASP A 241 -1.93 -8.86 3.62
N TYR A 242 -0.74 -9.45 3.56
CA TYR A 242 -0.13 -9.89 2.30
C TYR A 242 -0.91 -11.02 1.64
N SER A 243 -1.28 -12.05 2.39
CA SER A 243 -2.11 -13.14 1.86
C SER A 243 -3.50 -12.65 1.42
N THR A 244 -4.07 -11.66 2.13
CA THR A 244 -5.32 -11.00 1.72
C THR A 244 -5.13 -10.25 0.40
N ALA A 245 -4.04 -9.49 0.24
CA ALA A 245 -3.74 -8.76 -1.00
C ALA A 245 -3.65 -9.71 -2.20
N VAL A 246 -2.87 -10.79 -2.07
CA VAL A 246 -2.77 -11.83 -3.12
C VAL A 246 -4.14 -12.46 -3.41
N GLY A 247 -4.90 -12.81 -2.38
CA GLY A 247 -6.23 -13.43 -2.53
C GLY A 247 -7.26 -12.52 -3.23
N LEU A 248 -7.22 -11.21 -2.96
CA LEU A 248 -8.12 -10.24 -3.60
C LEU A 248 -7.85 -10.12 -5.11
N VAL A 249 -6.59 -10.11 -5.52
CA VAL A 249 -6.22 -10.03 -6.94
C VAL A 249 -6.42 -11.37 -7.63
N ALA A 250 -5.97 -12.47 -7.02
CA ALA A 250 -6.12 -13.82 -7.56
C ALA A 250 -7.58 -14.22 -7.82
N SER A 251 -8.50 -13.77 -6.97
CA SER A 251 -9.94 -14.00 -7.12
C SER A 251 -10.64 -13.04 -8.07
N GLY A 252 -9.93 -12.07 -8.64
CA GLY A 252 -10.50 -11.03 -9.52
C GLY A 252 -11.40 -10.00 -8.80
N ARG A 253 -11.42 -9.99 -7.46
CA ARG A 253 -12.21 -9.03 -6.68
C ARG A 253 -11.60 -7.63 -6.67
N LEU A 254 -10.30 -7.51 -6.93
CA LEU A 254 -9.56 -6.26 -7.06
C LEU A 254 -8.53 -6.42 -8.18
N SER A 255 -8.45 -5.42 -9.06
CA SER A 255 -7.38 -5.33 -10.07
C SER A 255 -6.36 -4.27 -9.68
N VAL A 256 -5.09 -4.55 -9.94
CA VAL A 256 -3.97 -3.60 -9.76
C VAL A 256 -3.32 -3.22 -11.09
N LYS A 257 -3.75 -3.84 -12.19
CA LYS A 257 -3.15 -3.65 -13.53
C LYS A 257 -3.21 -2.19 -13.99
N GLU A 258 -4.33 -1.54 -13.73
CA GLU A 258 -4.60 -0.17 -14.13
C GLU A 258 -3.64 0.83 -13.47
N LEU A 259 -3.10 0.47 -12.30
CA LEU A 259 -2.13 1.32 -11.60
C LEU A 259 -0.77 1.35 -12.29
N ILE A 260 -0.45 0.35 -13.12
CA ILE A 260 0.83 0.27 -13.83
C ILE A 260 0.77 1.18 -15.05
N THR A 261 1.27 2.41 -14.89
CA THR A 261 1.24 3.43 -15.93
C THR A 261 2.55 3.57 -16.70
N GLY A 262 3.59 2.87 -16.26
CA GLY A 262 4.90 2.88 -16.93
C GLY A 262 5.71 1.62 -16.66
N LYS A 263 6.57 1.28 -17.61
CA LYS A 263 7.58 0.22 -17.47
C LYS A 263 8.88 0.69 -18.09
N VAL A 264 9.99 0.42 -17.40
CA VAL A 264 11.34 0.71 -17.89
C VAL A 264 12.24 -0.52 -17.74
N LYS A 265 13.27 -0.62 -18.55
CA LYS A 265 14.31 -1.64 -18.39
C LYS A 265 15.19 -1.33 -17.19
N PHE A 266 15.86 -2.33 -16.62
CA PHE A 266 16.75 -2.19 -15.48
C PHE A 266 17.82 -1.09 -15.68
N LYS A 267 18.41 -1.03 -16.88
CA LYS A 267 19.42 -0.02 -17.24
C LYS A 267 18.89 1.43 -17.22
N ASP A 268 17.58 1.60 -17.34
CA ASP A 268 16.90 2.89 -17.40
C ASP A 268 16.20 3.21 -16.06
N ALA A 269 16.56 2.53 -14.96
CA ALA A 269 15.94 2.68 -13.65
C ALA A 269 15.97 4.12 -13.13
N GLU A 270 17.07 4.86 -13.37
CA GLU A 270 17.20 6.28 -12.98
C GLU A 270 16.07 7.13 -13.54
N LYS A 271 15.71 6.92 -14.83
CA LYS A 271 14.59 7.60 -15.46
C LYS A 271 13.25 7.34 -14.74
N ALA A 272 13.03 6.11 -14.25
CA ALA A 272 11.83 5.79 -13.49
C ALA A 272 11.74 6.63 -12.21
N PHE A 273 12.85 6.81 -11.49
CA PHE A 273 12.90 7.67 -10.30
C PHE A 273 12.66 9.14 -10.64
N GLU A 274 13.22 9.64 -11.76
CA GLU A 274 12.98 11.01 -12.24
C GLU A 274 11.50 11.24 -12.59
N ASP A 275 10.86 10.29 -13.29
CA ASP A 275 9.44 10.38 -13.66
C ASP A 275 8.54 10.36 -12.42
N VAL A 276 8.83 9.53 -11.41
CA VAL A 276 8.12 9.53 -10.12
C VAL A 276 8.31 10.84 -9.37
N LYS A 277 9.54 11.39 -9.34
CA LYS A 277 9.83 12.70 -8.74
C LYS A 277 9.07 13.83 -9.43
N ALA A 278 8.86 13.73 -10.73
CA ALA A 278 8.05 14.65 -11.53
C ALA A 278 6.54 14.39 -11.43
N ALA A 279 6.09 13.48 -10.55
CA ALA A 279 4.70 13.07 -10.35
C ALA A 279 4.01 12.54 -11.62
N LYS A 280 4.77 11.97 -12.56
CA LYS A 280 4.24 11.38 -13.79
C LYS A 280 3.69 9.98 -13.53
N GLY A 281 2.46 9.74 -13.99
CA GLY A 281 1.78 8.45 -13.84
C GLY A 281 1.43 8.09 -12.40
N ILE A 282 1.06 6.83 -12.18
CA ILE A 282 0.68 6.25 -10.88
C ILE A 282 1.77 5.33 -10.36
N LYS A 283 2.13 4.29 -11.14
CA LYS A 283 3.13 3.29 -10.77
C LYS A 283 4.01 2.96 -11.97
N THR A 284 5.33 3.10 -11.81
CA THR A 284 6.30 2.70 -12.83
C THR A 284 7.03 1.46 -12.36
N LEU A 285 7.04 0.41 -13.16
CA LEU A 285 7.78 -0.82 -12.91
C LEU A 285 9.15 -0.77 -13.57
N ILE A 286 10.15 -1.27 -12.87
CA ILE A 286 11.50 -1.50 -13.40
C ILE A 286 11.61 -3.01 -13.63
N GLU A 287 11.78 -3.42 -14.90
CA GLU A 287 12.00 -4.82 -15.24
C GLU A 287 13.38 -5.25 -14.74
N GLY A 288 13.46 -6.44 -14.16
CA GLY A 288 14.72 -7.03 -13.74
C GLY A 288 15.74 -7.17 -14.91
N PRO A 289 17.03 -7.41 -14.61
CA PRO A 289 18.04 -7.61 -15.65
C PRO A 289 17.66 -8.74 -16.62
N ALA A 290 17.86 -8.52 -17.93
CA ALA A 290 17.45 -9.44 -18.99
C ALA A 290 18.17 -10.82 -18.94
N ASP A 291 19.36 -10.88 -18.34
CA ASP A 291 20.14 -12.11 -18.21
C ASP A 291 19.75 -12.88 -16.92
N LEU A 292 18.49 -13.22 -16.80
CA LEU A 292 18.11 -14.35 -15.95
C LEU A 292 18.40 -15.64 -16.73
N GLY A 293 19.69 -15.91 -16.97
CA GLY A 293 20.12 -17.24 -17.33
C GLY A 293 19.72 -18.17 -16.18
N VAL A 294 18.55 -18.74 -16.28
CA VAL A 294 18.31 -20.05 -15.67
C VAL A 294 19.23 -20.94 -16.48
N ASP A 295 20.47 -21.07 -16.02
CA ASP A 295 21.42 -22.01 -16.59
C ASP A 295 20.76 -23.37 -16.42
N SER A 296 20.27 -23.92 -17.55
CA SER A 296 19.66 -25.26 -17.59
C SER A 296 20.66 -26.38 -17.20
N SER A 297 21.89 -25.99 -16.89
CA SER A 297 22.95 -26.88 -16.41
C SER A 297 23.00 -27.04 -14.88
N ALA A 298 22.24 -26.24 -14.09
CA ALA A 298 22.14 -26.41 -12.62
C ALA A 298 21.22 -27.55 -12.16
N GLN A 299 20.81 -28.42 -13.08
CA GLN A 299 19.96 -29.57 -12.77
C GLN A 299 20.71 -30.83 -12.33
N GLN A 300 21.97 -30.78 -11.93
CA GLN A 300 22.64 -31.95 -11.34
C GLN A 300 23.77 -31.53 -10.39
N VAL A 301 23.45 -31.17 -9.16
CA VAL A 301 24.31 -31.53 -8.03
C VAL A 301 23.48 -32.49 -7.19
N ASN A 302 23.41 -33.71 -7.70
CA ASN A 302 23.03 -34.86 -6.88
C ASN A 302 24.21 -35.20 -6.01
N GLY A 303 23.88 -35.52 -4.75
CA GLY A 303 24.83 -35.92 -3.72
C GLY A 303 25.73 -37.11 -4.08
N ASP A 304 26.84 -37.07 -3.44
CA ASP A 304 27.53 -38.23 -2.84
C ASP A 304 27.80 -37.94 -1.38
#